data_5c821ae502df44213733e3c89d16c3ae
#
_entry.id   5c821ae502df44213733e3c89d16c3ae
#
_cell.length_a   1.000
_cell.length_b   1.000
_cell.length_c   1.000
_cell.angle_alpha   90.00
_cell.angle_beta   90.00
_cell.angle_gamma   90.00
#
_symmetry.space_group_name_H-M   'P 1'
#
loop_
_entity.id
_entity.type
_entity.pdbx_description
1 polymer ?
#
loop_
_entity_poly.entity_id
_entity_poly.type
_entity_poly.pdbx_seq_one_letter_code
_entity_poly.pdbx_strand_id
1 'polypeptide(L)'
;MYEKEISSWFKKNKRDLPWRKTDSWGILVSEFMLQQTPVNRVLPVYNQWMERWPTAAHLAKATPAEVITAWGRLGYPRRALRLHECAKAITTEHKGKIPTTESELRKLPGVGEYTAAAMVAFAFGGRSLVLDINIRRLFSRLYKGEEAPSAAPTKAERVEYAEYVPVKNAHLWAAATMELGALLCTAKNPLCGRCPVADECAWRSLDYPASTSVKRTQTWHGTDRQCRG
;
A
#
# COMPACT_ATOMS: atom_id res chain seq x y z
N MET A 1 4.76 23.12 2.11
CA MET A 1 4.65 21.64 2.23
C MET A 1 4.19 21.34 3.65
N TYR A 2 3.15 20.56 3.83
CA TYR A 2 2.42 20.33 5.11
C TYR A 2 3.04 19.21 5.96
N GLU A 3 4.36 19.08 5.89
CA GLU A 3 5.11 17.99 6.55
C GLU A 3 4.99 18.07 8.08
N LYS A 4 5.07 19.26 8.63
CA LYS A 4 5.03 19.48 10.09
C LYS A 4 3.66 19.11 10.68
N GLU A 5 2.59 19.58 10.06
CA GLU A 5 1.20 19.39 10.49
C GLU A 5 0.82 17.90 10.41
N ILE A 6 1.07 17.26 9.27
CA ILE A 6 0.76 15.85 9.02
C ILE A 6 1.62 14.95 9.92
N SER A 7 2.92 15.23 10.05
CA SER A 7 3.81 14.44 10.92
C SER A 7 3.45 14.58 12.40
N SER A 8 3.06 15.78 12.85
CA SER A 8 2.61 16.02 14.23
C SER A 8 1.32 15.25 14.53
N TRP A 9 0.36 15.28 13.58
CA TRP A 9 -0.86 14.51 13.69
C TRP A 9 -0.58 13.00 13.74
N PHE A 10 0.28 12.50 12.85
CA PHE A 10 0.66 11.09 12.79
C PHE A 10 1.26 10.58 14.09
N LYS A 11 2.17 11.34 14.71
CA LYS A 11 2.77 10.97 16.00
C LYS A 11 1.72 10.68 17.07
N LYS A 12 0.61 11.44 17.08
CA LYS A 12 -0.46 11.34 18.09
C LYS A 12 -1.54 10.30 17.75
N ASN A 13 -1.78 10.04 16.46
CA ASN A 13 -2.96 9.32 16.01
C ASN A 13 -2.67 8.01 15.26
N LYS A 14 -1.40 7.69 15.00
CA LYS A 14 -1.02 6.47 14.27
C LYS A 14 -1.51 5.21 14.99
N ARG A 15 -2.07 4.28 14.23
CA ARG A 15 -2.43 2.96 14.73
C ARG A 15 -1.17 2.20 15.17
N ASP A 16 -1.30 1.41 16.22
CA ASP A 16 -0.27 0.45 16.64
C ASP A 16 -0.39 -0.81 15.78
N LEU A 17 0.50 -0.93 14.78
CA LEU A 17 0.51 -2.02 13.83
C LEU A 17 1.82 -2.81 13.98
N PRO A 18 1.79 -4.16 14.07
CA PRO A 18 2.97 -4.98 14.35
C PRO A 18 4.08 -4.79 13.31
N TRP A 19 3.73 -4.60 12.05
CA TRP A 19 4.71 -4.34 10.98
C TRP A 19 5.40 -2.97 11.02
N ARG A 20 5.02 -2.10 11.95
CA ARG A 20 5.75 -0.85 12.25
C ARG A 20 6.86 -1.02 13.28
N LYS A 21 6.97 -2.21 13.89
CA LYS A 21 7.90 -2.53 14.98
C LYS A 21 8.67 -3.82 14.69
N THR A 22 8.90 -4.15 13.44
CA THR A 22 9.52 -5.38 12.98
C THR A 22 10.70 -5.09 12.04
N ASP A 23 11.39 -6.12 11.62
CA ASP A 23 12.47 -6.06 10.65
C ASP A 23 11.96 -5.99 9.19
N SER A 24 12.87 -5.95 8.23
CA SER A 24 12.55 -5.88 6.80
C SER A 24 11.76 -7.09 6.30
N TRP A 25 11.92 -8.27 6.91
CA TRP A 25 11.15 -9.45 6.56
C TRP A 25 9.68 -9.29 6.95
N GLY A 26 9.42 -8.89 8.19
CA GLY A 26 8.06 -8.68 8.65
C GLY A 26 7.34 -7.56 7.88
N ILE A 27 8.05 -6.50 7.48
CA ILE A 27 7.49 -5.45 6.61
C ILE A 27 7.13 -6.05 5.25
N LEU A 28 8.01 -6.83 4.62
CA LEU A 28 7.74 -7.46 3.32
C LEU A 28 6.50 -8.39 3.39
N VAL A 29 6.39 -9.21 4.43
CA VAL A 29 5.22 -10.06 4.66
C VAL A 29 3.95 -9.22 4.74
N SER A 30 3.95 -8.13 5.50
CA SER A 30 2.80 -7.25 5.63
C SER A 30 2.39 -6.62 4.29
N GLU A 31 3.37 -6.18 3.49
CA GLU A 31 3.12 -5.60 2.16
C GLU A 31 2.43 -6.59 1.20
N PHE A 32 2.80 -7.87 1.24
CA PHE A 32 2.09 -8.90 0.47
C PHE A 32 0.68 -9.16 1.00
N MET A 33 0.49 -9.19 2.31
CA MET A 33 -0.80 -9.46 2.93
C MET A 33 -1.80 -8.31 2.74
N LEU A 34 -1.31 -7.06 2.78
CA LEU A 34 -2.14 -5.85 2.67
C LEU A 34 -2.60 -5.55 1.25
N GLN A 35 -2.03 -6.20 0.22
CA GLN A 35 -2.53 -6.04 -1.15
C GLN A 35 -4.02 -6.39 -1.22
N GLN A 36 -4.88 -5.39 -1.44
CA GLN A 36 -6.34 -5.54 -1.54
C GLN A 36 -7.02 -6.23 -0.34
N THR A 37 -6.38 -6.25 0.83
CA THR A 37 -6.92 -6.86 2.04
C THR A 37 -6.90 -5.85 3.20
N PRO A 38 -8.04 -5.61 3.86
CA PRO A 38 -8.12 -4.69 4.99
C PRO A 38 -7.26 -5.11 6.17
N VAL A 39 -6.72 -4.11 6.89
CA VAL A 39 -5.83 -4.29 8.05
C VAL A 39 -6.38 -5.25 9.11
N ASN A 40 -7.67 -5.12 9.45
CA ASN A 40 -8.31 -5.95 10.47
C ASN A 40 -8.36 -7.44 10.12
N ARG A 41 -8.34 -7.78 8.82
CA ARG A 41 -8.25 -9.17 8.36
C ARG A 41 -6.80 -9.68 8.32
N VAL A 42 -5.85 -8.78 8.07
CA VAL A 42 -4.43 -9.12 8.00
C VAL A 42 -3.83 -9.37 9.38
N LEU A 43 -4.16 -8.55 10.37
CA LEU A 43 -3.57 -8.58 11.71
C LEU A 43 -3.47 -9.99 12.33
N PRO A 44 -4.56 -10.77 12.45
CA PRO A 44 -4.48 -12.08 13.09
C PRO A 44 -3.63 -13.07 12.30
N VAL A 45 -3.70 -13.03 10.97
CA VAL A 45 -2.93 -13.94 10.10
C VAL A 45 -1.45 -13.57 10.10
N TYR A 46 -1.13 -12.27 10.09
CA TYR A 46 0.24 -11.78 10.14
C TYR A 46 0.98 -12.26 11.40
N ASN A 47 0.36 -12.15 12.57
CA ASN A 47 0.98 -12.58 13.82
C ASN A 47 1.30 -14.07 13.80
N GLN A 48 0.31 -14.91 13.42
CA GLN A 48 0.51 -16.37 13.29
C GLN A 48 1.57 -16.72 12.24
N TRP A 49 1.64 -15.97 11.16
CA TRP A 49 2.62 -16.15 10.09
C TRP A 49 4.03 -15.87 10.58
N MET A 50 4.22 -14.74 11.30
CA MET A 50 5.53 -14.34 11.83
C MET A 50 6.02 -15.26 12.93
N GLU A 51 5.13 -15.84 13.75
CA GLU A 51 5.47 -16.88 14.73
C GLU A 51 5.97 -18.14 14.02
N ARG A 52 5.29 -18.56 12.95
CA ARG A 52 5.62 -19.77 12.22
C ARG A 52 6.85 -19.61 11.33
N TRP A 53 7.00 -18.48 10.66
CA TRP A 53 8.08 -18.20 9.71
C TRP A 53 8.73 -16.84 9.98
N PRO A 54 9.53 -16.74 11.04
CA PRO A 54 10.14 -15.46 11.47
C PRO A 54 11.19 -14.90 10.50
N THR A 55 11.63 -15.70 9.52
CA THR A 55 12.57 -15.25 8.47
C THR A 55 12.19 -15.81 7.10
N ALA A 56 12.73 -15.22 6.03
CA ALA A 56 12.58 -15.74 4.66
C ALA A 56 13.06 -17.21 4.56
N ALA A 57 14.16 -17.56 5.22
CA ALA A 57 14.70 -18.92 5.19
C ALA A 57 13.77 -19.96 5.84
N HIS A 58 12.99 -19.57 6.85
CA HIS A 58 11.97 -20.44 7.43
C HIS A 58 10.82 -20.67 6.45
N LEU A 59 10.31 -19.60 5.83
CA LEU A 59 9.24 -19.72 4.84
C LEU A 59 9.69 -20.50 3.59
N ALA A 60 10.92 -20.32 3.14
CA ALA A 60 11.47 -20.98 1.96
C ALA A 60 11.46 -22.53 2.08
N LYS A 61 11.53 -23.07 3.30
CA LYS A 61 11.49 -24.50 3.58
C LYS A 61 10.07 -25.08 3.64
N ALA A 62 9.05 -24.23 3.73
CA ALA A 62 7.66 -24.66 3.81
C ALA A 62 7.19 -25.27 2.48
N THR A 63 6.20 -26.14 2.54
CA THR A 63 5.52 -26.64 1.35
C THR A 63 4.49 -25.60 0.84
N PRO A 64 4.18 -25.58 -0.46
CA PRO A 64 3.11 -24.74 -0.99
C PRO A 64 1.75 -24.94 -0.29
N ALA A 65 1.45 -26.18 0.11
CA ALA A 65 0.21 -26.51 0.83
C ALA A 65 0.15 -25.85 2.20
N GLU A 66 1.25 -25.89 2.98
CA GLU A 66 1.33 -25.22 4.27
C GLU A 66 1.17 -23.71 4.14
N VAL A 67 1.82 -23.12 3.13
CA VAL A 67 1.76 -21.69 2.84
C VAL A 67 0.32 -21.24 2.51
N ILE A 68 -0.39 -21.97 1.64
CA ILE A 68 -1.79 -21.68 1.30
C ILE A 68 -2.70 -21.86 2.52
N THR A 69 -2.51 -22.94 3.30
CA THR A 69 -3.30 -23.21 4.50
C THR A 69 -3.14 -22.07 5.52
N ALA A 70 -1.92 -21.63 5.78
CA ALA A 70 -1.65 -20.54 6.73
C ALA A 70 -2.13 -19.17 6.22
N TRP A 71 -2.20 -18.96 4.89
CA TRP A 71 -2.77 -17.74 4.31
C TRP A 71 -4.26 -17.60 4.61
N GLY A 72 -4.97 -18.70 4.76
CA GLY A 72 -6.35 -18.76 5.20
C GLY A 72 -7.30 -17.93 4.34
N ARG A 73 -8.09 -17.08 4.99
CA ARG A 73 -9.14 -16.29 4.32
C ARG A 73 -8.70 -14.89 3.85
N LEU A 74 -7.40 -14.63 3.67
CA LEU A 74 -6.95 -13.32 3.17
C LEU A 74 -7.39 -13.06 1.71
N GLY A 75 -7.73 -14.12 0.97
CA GLY A 75 -8.09 -14.06 -0.44
C GLY A 75 -6.87 -14.02 -1.35
N TYR A 76 -7.10 -14.23 -2.66
CA TYR A 76 -6.04 -14.22 -3.67
C TYR A 76 -4.82 -15.09 -3.30
N PRO A 77 -4.98 -16.42 -3.17
CA PRO A 77 -3.94 -17.33 -2.63
C PRO A 77 -2.64 -17.32 -3.44
N ARG A 78 -2.68 -16.88 -4.69
CA ARG A 78 -1.46 -16.66 -5.50
C ARG A 78 -0.48 -15.71 -4.86
N ARG A 79 -0.92 -14.76 -4.00
CA ARG A 79 -0.02 -13.86 -3.26
C ARG A 79 0.81 -14.63 -2.24
N ALA A 80 0.22 -15.62 -1.57
CA ALA A 80 0.95 -16.50 -0.65
C ALA A 80 2.06 -17.28 -1.37
N LEU A 81 1.76 -17.84 -2.53
CA LEU A 81 2.75 -18.53 -3.36
C LEU A 81 3.83 -17.59 -3.87
N ARG A 82 3.49 -16.37 -4.28
CA ARG A 82 4.47 -15.34 -4.67
C ARG A 82 5.38 -14.93 -3.51
N LEU A 83 4.84 -14.78 -2.30
CA LEU A 83 5.65 -14.53 -1.10
C LEU A 83 6.57 -15.71 -0.79
N HIS A 84 6.12 -16.94 -0.98
CA HIS A 84 6.94 -18.15 -0.83
C HIS A 84 8.09 -18.20 -1.86
N GLU A 85 7.81 -17.94 -3.13
CA GLU A 85 8.83 -17.82 -4.19
C GLU A 85 9.81 -16.70 -3.88
N CYS A 86 9.32 -15.56 -3.41
CA CYS A 86 10.14 -14.43 -2.96
C CYS A 86 11.08 -14.83 -1.81
N ALA A 87 10.59 -15.56 -0.82
CA ALA A 87 11.39 -16.06 0.28
C ALA A 87 12.50 -17.02 -0.18
N LYS A 88 12.20 -17.88 -1.15
CA LYS A 88 13.21 -18.75 -1.79
C LYS A 88 14.28 -17.93 -2.48
N ALA A 89 13.91 -16.97 -3.34
CA ALA A 89 14.85 -16.10 -4.04
C ALA A 89 15.75 -15.32 -3.05
N ILE A 90 15.16 -14.73 -1.99
CA ILE A 90 15.92 -14.05 -0.94
C ILE A 90 16.96 -15.00 -0.31
N THR A 91 16.57 -16.24 -0.04
CA THR A 91 17.42 -17.22 0.63
C THR A 91 18.55 -17.71 -0.28
N THR A 92 18.23 -18.04 -1.55
CA THR A 92 19.19 -18.67 -2.47
C THR A 92 20.07 -17.65 -3.21
N GLU A 93 19.48 -16.56 -3.67
CA GLU A 93 20.17 -15.58 -4.54
C GLU A 93 20.79 -14.42 -3.74
N HIS A 94 20.16 -14.07 -2.60
CA HIS A 94 20.56 -12.94 -1.78
C HIS A 94 21.11 -13.33 -0.40
N LYS A 95 21.43 -14.63 -0.17
CA LYS A 95 22.02 -15.13 1.08
C LYS A 95 21.19 -14.77 2.33
N GLY A 96 19.87 -14.75 2.19
CA GLY A 96 18.91 -14.40 3.24
C GLY A 96 18.76 -12.90 3.53
N LYS A 97 19.42 -12.02 2.79
CA LYS A 97 19.32 -10.55 2.94
C LYS A 97 18.38 -9.98 1.90
N ILE A 98 17.41 -9.18 2.34
CA ILE A 98 16.50 -8.48 1.42
C ILE A 98 17.27 -7.32 0.75
N PRO A 99 17.21 -7.19 -0.59
CA PRO A 99 17.79 -6.06 -1.31
C PRO A 99 17.25 -4.72 -0.84
N THR A 100 18.06 -3.66 -0.93
CA THR A 100 17.71 -2.33 -0.39
C THR A 100 17.34 -1.31 -1.45
N THR A 101 17.54 -1.62 -2.74
CA THR A 101 17.22 -0.71 -3.85
C THR A 101 15.96 -1.15 -4.56
N GLU A 102 15.18 -0.19 -5.08
CA GLU A 102 13.95 -0.50 -5.84
C GLU A 102 14.22 -1.43 -7.03
N SER A 103 15.33 -1.23 -7.74
CA SER A 103 15.68 -2.02 -8.91
C SER A 103 15.92 -3.49 -8.57
N GLU A 104 16.61 -3.78 -7.47
CA GLU A 104 16.84 -5.15 -7.01
C GLU A 104 15.59 -5.77 -6.38
N LEU A 105 14.85 -5.00 -5.58
CA LEU A 105 13.59 -5.45 -5.00
C LEU A 105 12.58 -5.89 -6.07
N ARG A 106 12.50 -5.17 -7.18
CA ARG A 106 11.58 -5.50 -8.30
C ARG A 106 11.94 -6.78 -9.04
N LYS A 107 13.14 -7.32 -8.87
CA LYS A 107 13.51 -8.63 -9.40
C LYS A 107 12.92 -9.79 -8.59
N LEU A 108 12.57 -9.54 -7.33
CA LEU A 108 11.98 -10.55 -6.46
C LEU A 108 10.56 -10.94 -6.91
N PRO A 109 10.20 -12.24 -6.88
CA PRO A 109 8.88 -12.72 -7.24
C PRO A 109 7.75 -12.01 -6.48
N GLY A 110 6.80 -11.44 -7.19
CA GLY A 110 5.63 -10.78 -6.60
C GLY A 110 5.87 -9.36 -6.07
N VAL A 111 7.09 -8.85 -6.15
CA VAL A 111 7.42 -7.47 -5.77
C VAL A 111 7.25 -6.55 -6.97
N GLY A 112 6.16 -5.79 -6.97
CA GLY A 112 5.89 -4.75 -7.94
C GLY A 112 6.49 -3.40 -7.53
N GLU A 113 6.24 -2.39 -8.35
CA GLU A 113 6.72 -1.03 -8.15
C GLU A 113 6.31 -0.46 -6.78
N TYR A 114 5.02 -0.60 -6.42
CA TYR A 114 4.53 -0.16 -5.12
C TYR A 114 5.27 -0.86 -3.96
N THR A 115 5.34 -2.20 -3.99
CA THR A 115 5.97 -2.97 -2.90
C THR A 115 7.46 -2.64 -2.78
N ALA A 116 8.18 -2.45 -3.90
CA ALA A 116 9.57 -2.03 -3.88
C ALA A 116 9.74 -0.65 -3.24
N ALA A 117 8.91 0.33 -3.63
CA ALA A 117 8.92 1.67 -3.05
C ALA A 117 8.59 1.65 -1.54
N ALA A 118 7.58 0.87 -1.14
CA ALA A 118 7.20 0.68 0.26
C ALA A 118 8.34 0.07 1.09
N MET A 119 9.05 -0.93 0.54
CA MET A 119 10.21 -1.53 1.19
C MET A 119 11.35 -0.53 1.38
N VAL A 120 11.68 0.24 0.34
CA VAL A 120 12.71 1.29 0.46
C VAL A 120 12.34 2.30 1.54
N ALA A 121 11.09 2.73 1.58
CA ALA A 121 10.63 3.69 2.57
C ALA A 121 10.55 3.07 3.99
N PHE A 122 9.77 2.00 4.15
CA PHE A 122 9.38 1.52 5.48
C PHE A 122 10.40 0.59 6.13
N ALA A 123 11.12 -0.21 5.34
CA ALA A 123 12.13 -1.14 5.85
C ALA A 123 13.53 -0.53 5.94
N PHE A 124 13.87 0.37 5.03
CA PHE A 124 15.22 0.91 4.91
C PHE A 124 15.33 2.42 5.17
N GLY A 125 14.20 3.09 5.44
CA GLY A 125 14.19 4.53 5.76
C GLY A 125 14.57 5.44 4.59
N GLY A 126 14.63 4.89 3.37
CA GLY A 126 15.02 5.60 2.16
C GLY A 126 13.94 6.56 1.65
N ARG A 127 14.34 7.43 0.71
CA ARG A 127 13.42 8.30 -0.01
C ARG A 127 12.88 7.55 -1.22
N SER A 128 11.59 7.25 -1.21
CA SER A 128 10.88 6.61 -2.31
C SER A 128 9.44 7.13 -2.40
N LEU A 129 8.89 7.13 -3.60
CA LEU A 129 7.52 7.54 -3.86
C LEU A 129 6.56 6.35 -3.65
N VAL A 130 5.99 6.27 -2.46
CA VAL A 130 4.97 5.26 -2.13
C VAL A 130 3.61 5.78 -2.57
N LEU A 131 3.00 5.15 -3.58
CA LEU A 131 1.70 5.56 -4.13
C LEU A 131 0.64 4.48 -3.95
N ASP A 132 0.08 4.38 -2.73
CA ASP A 132 -1.15 3.64 -2.52
C ASP A 132 -2.38 4.52 -2.83
N ILE A 133 -3.56 3.91 -2.83
CA ILE A 133 -4.81 4.62 -3.11
C ILE A 133 -5.13 5.71 -2.06
N ASN A 134 -4.67 5.56 -0.83
CA ASN A 134 -4.90 6.53 0.24
C ASN A 134 -4.05 7.77 0.06
N ILE A 135 -2.76 7.58 -0.24
CA ILE A 135 -1.82 8.68 -0.53
C ILE A 135 -2.26 9.41 -1.80
N ARG A 136 -2.57 8.67 -2.86
CA ARG A 136 -3.02 9.27 -4.13
C ARG A 136 -4.28 10.10 -3.95
N ARG A 137 -5.27 9.58 -3.21
CA ARG A 137 -6.50 10.33 -2.91
C ARG A 137 -6.23 11.57 -2.06
N LEU A 138 -5.36 11.46 -1.05
CA LEU A 138 -4.95 12.59 -0.24
C LEU A 138 -4.30 13.68 -1.11
N PHE A 139 -3.35 13.32 -1.97
CA PHE A 139 -2.64 14.26 -2.83
C PHE A 139 -3.55 14.88 -3.89
N SER A 140 -4.43 14.09 -4.49
CA SER A 140 -5.44 14.57 -5.42
C SER A 140 -6.32 15.66 -4.78
N ARG A 141 -6.81 15.43 -3.57
CA ARG A 141 -7.64 16.41 -2.85
C ARG A 141 -6.85 17.60 -2.33
N LEU A 142 -5.70 17.34 -1.71
CA LEU A 142 -4.92 18.38 -1.04
C LEU A 142 -4.30 19.37 -2.04
N TYR A 143 -3.72 18.86 -3.12
CA TYR A 143 -2.93 19.68 -4.05
C TYR A 143 -3.66 20.03 -5.35
N LYS A 144 -4.54 19.15 -5.84
CA LYS A 144 -5.20 19.31 -7.15
C LYS A 144 -6.67 19.74 -7.05
N GLY A 145 -7.29 19.67 -5.89
CA GLY A 145 -8.71 19.97 -5.74
C GLY A 145 -9.64 18.93 -6.38
N GLU A 146 -9.15 17.74 -6.68
CA GLU A 146 -9.91 16.64 -7.28
C GLU A 146 -10.38 15.66 -6.21
N GLU A 147 -11.63 15.19 -6.28
CA GLU A 147 -12.21 14.26 -5.30
C GLU A 147 -11.46 12.95 -5.19
N ALA A 148 -11.06 12.38 -6.32
CA ALA A 148 -10.43 11.08 -6.42
C ALA A 148 -9.35 11.06 -7.52
N PRO A 149 -8.28 10.30 -7.34
CA PRO A 149 -7.28 10.10 -8.38
C PRO A 149 -7.82 9.22 -9.51
N SER A 150 -7.12 9.18 -10.63
CA SER A 150 -7.37 8.25 -11.73
C SER A 150 -7.36 6.77 -11.26
N ALA A 151 -7.94 5.86 -12.06
CA ALA A 151 -8.03 4.44 -11.69
C ALA A 151 -6.66 3.78 -11.41
N ALA A 152 -5.63 4.18 -12.17
CA ALA A 152 -4.25 3.71 -11.99
C ALA A 152 -3.27 4.89 -12.02
N PRO A 153 -2.12 4.81 -11.33
CA PRO A 153 -1.11 5.87 -11.36
C PRO A 153 -0.58 6.11 -12.79
N THR A 154 -0.68 7.34 -13.28
CA THR A 154 -0.09 7.74 -14.57
C THR A 154 1.39 8.12 -14.41
N LYS A 155 2.12 8.19 -15.53
CA LYS A 155 3.50 8.69 -15.51
C LYS A 155 3.58 10.15 -15.03
N ALA A 156 2.66 10.98 -15.49
CA ALA A 156 2.57 12.39 -15.09
C ALA A 156 2.31 12.54 -13.59
N GLU A 157 1.36 11.76 -13.05
CA GLU A 157 1.05 11.73 -11.62
C GLU A 157 2.27 11.31 -10.78
N ARG A 158 3.07 10.35 -11.26
CA ARG A 158 4.29 9.92 -10.56
C ARG A 158 5.36 11.01 -10.52
N VAL A 159 5.55 11.73 -11.63
CA VAL A 159 6.50 12.84 -11.69
C VAL A 159 6.06 13.97 -10.75
N GLU A 160 4.80 14.37 -10.83
CA GLU A 160 4.23 15.42 -9.98
C GLU A 160 4.32 15.05 -8.50
N TYR A 161 3.87 13.86 -8.10
CA TYR A 161 3.82 13.45 -6.70
C TYR A 161 5.20 13.14 -6.10
N ALA A 162 6.22 12.87 -6.93
CA ALA A 162 7.59 12.73 -6.46
C ALA A 162 8.14 14.05 -5.86
N GLU A 163 7.63 15.20 -6.33
CA GLU A 163 7.99 16.52 -5.81
C GLU A 163 7.43 16.77 -4.39
N TYR A 164 6.34 16.07 -4.04
CA TYR A 164 5.74 16.17 -2.71
C TYR A 164 6.43 15.29 -1.66
N VAL A 165 7.40 14.46 -2.07
CA VAL A 165 8.17 13.61 -1.14
C VAL A 165 9.36 14.41 -0.61
N PRO A 166 9.42 14.73 0.69
CA PRO A 166 10.49 15.52 1.25
C PRO A 166 11.85 14.81 1.16
N VAL A 167 12.94 15.57 1.13
CA VAL A 167 14.29 15.01 1.11
C VAL A 167 14.64 14.34 2.44
N LYS A 168 14.22 14.94 3.55
CA LYS A 168 14.41 14.39 4.91
C LYS A 168 13.15 13.71 5.39
N ASN A 169 13.30 12.62 6.15
CA ASN A 169 12.18 11.89 6.75
C ASN A 169 11.11 11.40 5.76
N ALA A 170 11.49 11.12 4.51
CA ALA A 170 10.57 10.67 3.45
C ALA A 170 9.75 9.44 3.87
N HIS A 171 10.34 8.50 4.60
CA HIS A 171 9.66 7.33 5.13
C HIS A 171 8.56 7.67 6.15
N LEU A 172 8.81 8.66 7.03
CA LEU A 172 7.81 9.14 7.98
C LEU A 172 6.68 9.87 7.26
N TRP A 173 7.01 10.66 6.24
CA TRP A 173 6.04 11.33 5.38
C TRP A 173 5.13 10.32 4.67
N ALA A 174 5.69 9.28 4.05
CA ALA A 174 4.93 8.22 3.39
C ALA A 174 3.97 7.52 4.38
N ALA A 175 4.47 7.16 5.57
CA ALA A 175 3.63 6.54 6.60
C ALA A 175 2.53 7.49 7.11
N ALA A 176 2.84 8.77 7.30
CA ALA A 176 1.91 9.76 7.82
C ALA A 176 0.80 10.11 6.81
N THR A 177 1.15 10.30 5.54
CA THR A 177 0.18 10.58 4.47
C THR A 177 -0.71 9.37 4.17
N MET A 178 -0.16 8.16 4.21
CA MET A 178 -0.94 6.92 4.10
C MET A 178 -1.95 6.78 5.25
N GLU A 179 -1.53 7.03 6.49
CA GLU A 179 -2.39 6.95 7.66
C GLU A 179 -3.48 8.02 7.66
N LEU A 180 -3.12 9.26 7.29
CA LEU A 180 -4.08 10.36 7.15
C LEU A 180 -5.14 10.03 6.10
N GLY A 181 -4.72 9.50 4.95
CA GLY A 181 -5.62 9.03 3.90
C GLY A 181 -6.53 7.89 4.33
N ALA A 182 -6.02 6.97 5.17
CA ALA A 182 -6.77 5.83 5.65
C ALA A 182 -7.78 6.19 6.75
N LEU A 183 -7.47 7.15 7.64
CA LEU A 183 -8.25 7.44 8.84
C LEU A 183 -9.14 8.67 8.71
N LEU A 184 -8.70 9.71 8.01
CA LEU A 184 -9.43 10.98 7.91
C LEU A 184 -9.86 11.30 6.47
N CYS A 185 -8.93 11.28 5.51
CA CYS A 185 -9.22 11.56 4.11
C CYS A 185 -9.76 10.31 3.39
N THR A 186 -10.79 9.70 3.95
CA THR A 186 -11.43 8.47 3.44
C THR A 186 -12.14 8.69 2.11
N ALA A 187 -12.39 7.62 1.34
CA ALA A 187 -13.05 7.72 0.04
C ALA A 187 -14.48 8.24 0.16
N LYS A 188 -15.20 7.77 1.17
CA LYS A 188 -16.56 8.20 1.50
C LYS A 188 -16.56 8.88 2.86
N ASN A 189 -17.34 9.97 3.00
CA ASN A 189 -17.51 10.68 4.26
C ASN A 189 -16.15 11.06 4.94
N PRO A 190 -15.26 11.81 4.29
CA PRO A 190 -14.00 12.21 4.87
C PRO A 190 -14.22 13.12 6.08
N LEU A 191 -13.37 12.94 7.10
CA LEU A 191 -13.45 13.68 8.38
C LEU A 191 -12.68 15.01 8.28
N CYS A 192 -13.04 15.88 7.33
CA CYS A 192 -12.32 17.12 7.02
C CYS A 192 -12.21 18.07 8.23
N GLY A 193 -13.21 18.13 9.10
CA GLY A 193 -13.18 18.95 10.33
C GLY A 193 -12.12 18.51 11.35
N ARG A 194 -11.52 17.31 11.20
CA ARG A 194 -10.43 16.79 12.03
C ARG A 194 -9.09 16.73 11.30
N CYS A 195 -9.06 17.13 10.03
CA CYS A 195 -7.87 17.05 9.20
C CYS A 195 -6.86 18.15 9.57
N PRO A 196 -5.58 17.83 9.83
CA PRO A 196 -4.57 18.81 10.23
C PRO A 196 -4.21 19.81 9.14
N VAL A 197 -4.63 19.56 7.90
CA VAL A 197 -4.39 20.41 6.72
C VAL A 197 -5.70 20.79 6.02
N ALA A 198 -6.78 20.91 6.78
CA ALA A 198 -8.10 21.20 6.24
C ALA A 198 -8.17 22.57 5.57
N ASP A 199 -7.54 23.57 6.17
CA ASP A 199 -7.62 24.97 5.72
C ASP A 199 -6.80 25.22 4.45
N GLU A 200 -5.80 24.39 4.18
CA GLU A 200 -4.97 24.45 2.98
C GLU A 200 -5.39 23.46 1.89
N CYS A 201 -6.46 22.71 2.13
CA CYS A 201 -6.89 21.67 1.18
C CYS A 201 -7.60 22.26 -0.03
N ALA A 202 -7.02 22.11 -1.23
CA ALA A 202 -7.57 22.63 -2.46
C ALA A 202 -8.98 22.10 -2.77
N TRP A 203 -9.26 20.82 -2.49
CA TRP A 203 -10.60 20.26 -2.70
C TRP A 203 -11.65 20.88 -1.78
N ARG A 204 -11.27 21.17 -0.52
CA ARG A 204 -12.17 21.87 0.41
C ARG A 204 -12.38 23.34 0.01
N SER A 205 -11.34 24.04 -0.43
CA SER A 205 -11.44 25.45 -0.85
C SER A 205 -12.31 25.64 -2.08
N LEU A 206 -12.48 24.59 -2.91
CA LEU A 206 -13.37 24.54 -4.07
C LEU A 206 -14.78 24.03 -3.74
N ASP A 207 -15.15 23.98 -2.48
CA ASP A 207 -16.46 23.45 -2.00
C ASP A 207 -16.75 22.00 -2.42
N TYR A 208 -15.71 21.13 -2.35
CA TYR A 208 -15.81 19.69 -2.55
C TYR A 208 -16.36 19.26 -3.91
N PRO A 209 -15.79 19.70 -5.03
CA PRO A 209 -16.29 19.32 -6.35
C PRO A 209 -16.26 17.81 -6.53
N ALA A 210 -17.35 17.25 -7.07
CA ALA A 210 -17.43 15.85 -7.43
C ALA A 210 -16.51 15.53 -8.60
N SER A 211 -15.95 14.31 -8.62
CA SER A 211 -15.16 13.83 -9.75
C SER A 211 -15.98 13.80 -11.03
N THR A 212 -15.49 14.42 -12.08
CA THR A 212 -16.07 14.35 -13.43
C THR A 212 -15.78 13.04 -14.16
N SER A 213 -15.36 11.99 -13.46
CA SER A 213 -15.11 10.69 -14.07
C SER A 213 -16.40 10.15 -14.67
N VAL A 214 -16.45 10.15 -15.99
CA VAL A 214 -17.51 9.53 -16.82
C VAL A 214 -17.78 8.11 -16.27
N LYS A 215 -18.97 7.90 -15.72
CA LYS A 215 -19.49 6.57 -15.44
C LYS A 215 -19.49 5.82 -16.78
N ARG A 216 -18.51 4.95 -17.04
CA ARG A 216 -18.67 3.92 -18.05
C ARG A 216 -19.79 3.01 -17.56
N THR A 217 -20.99 3.32 -17.99
CA THR A 217 -22.10 2.36 -17.99
C THR A 217 -21.64 1.19 -18.88
N GLN A 218 -21.22 0.10 -18.24
CA GLN A 218 -21.15 -1.18 -18.93
C GLN A 218 -22.60 -1.59 -19.20
N THR A 219 -23.10 -1.24 -20.39
CA THR A 219 -24.25 -1.89 -20.96
C THR A 219 -23.84 -3.31 -21.32
N TRP A 220 -24.20 -4.25 -20.47
CA TRP A 220 -24.20 -5.66 -20.80
C TRP A 220 -25.27 -5.89 -21.87
N HIS A 221 -24.86 -5.97 -23.13
CA HIS A 221 -25.68 -6.57 -24.16
C HIS A 221 -25.59 -8.09 -23.98
N GLY A 222 -26.56 -8.63 -23.27
CA GLY A 222 -26.79 -10.06 -23.21
C GLY A 222 -27.17 -10.56 -24.60
N THR A 223 -26.28 -11.24 -25.27
CA THR A 223 -26.63 -12.07 -26.43
C THR A 223 -27.20 -13.36 -25.90
N ASP A 224 -28.54 -13.50 -25.99
CA ASP A 224 -29.25 -14.77 -25.94
C ASP A 224 -28.58 -15.76 -26.88
N ARG A 225 -27.94 -16.80 -26.36
CA ARG A 225 -27.72 -18.02 -27.08
C ARG A 225 -28.73 -19.05 -26.60
N GLN A 226 -29.81 -19.18 -27.38
CA GLN A 226 -30.68 -20.33 -27.32
C GLN A 226 -29.85 -21.60 -27.58
N CYS A 227 -29.74 -22.45 -26.57
CA CYS A 227 -29.39 -23.86 -26.80
C CYS A 227 -30.61 -24.59 -27.32
N ARG A 228 -30.59 -24.92 -28.60
CA ARG A 228 -31.40 -26.00 -29.20
C ARG A 228 -30.45 -27.16 -29.50
N GLY A 229 -30.87 -28.37 -29.13
CA GLY A 229 -30.26 -29.64 -29.51
C GLY A 229 -29.94 -30.51 -28.33
#